data_985bac1bc3f2f2c1526563a38c6da2c4
#
_entry.id   985bac1bc3f2f2c1526563a38c6da2c4
#
_cell.length_a   1.000
_cell.length_b   1.000
_cell.length_c   1.000
_cell.angle_alpha   90.00
_cell.angle_beta   90.00
_cell.angle_gamma   90.00
#
_symmetry.space_group_name_H-M   'P 1'
#
loop_
_entity.id
_entity.type
_entity.pdbx_description
1 polymer ?
#
loop_
_entity_poly.entity_id
_entity_poly.type
_entity_poly.pdbx_seq_one_letter_code
_entity_poly.pdbx_strand_id
1 'polypeptide(L)'
;MSNQLDEYDQKILQQLQANGRLSNQELAEIVGLSTSQCSRRRIALEQQGMVVGYFAQLHPSAERYPVMGVIEIKLLQYRTEILEKFLAFVEQESMIREVYKITGSYDYMLKVTVSDLNQMSQLINRLASLNIGIGNFNTSIVLERIKENHQMMNVDNQHE
;
A
#
# COMPACT_ATOMS: atom_id res chain seq x y z
N MET A 1 6.41 26.27 -7.74
CA MET A 1 7.82 26.24 -7.31
C MET A 1 8.15 24.82 -6.96
N SER A 2 9.01 24.13 -7.74
CA SER A 2 9.45 22.77 -7.41
C SER A 2 10.30 22.86 -6.14
N ASN A 3 9.73 22.41 -5.03
CA ASN A 3 10.45 22.30 -3.77
C ASN A 3 11.45 21.15 -3.95
N GLN A 4 12.66 21.48 -4.37
CA GLN A 4 13.71 20.49 -4.61
C GLN A 4 14.18 20.02 -3.23
N LEU A 5 13.94 18.73 -2.92
CA LEU A 5 14.42 18.10 -1.70
C LEU A 5 15.94 18.21 -1.62
N ASP A 6 16.46 18.77 -0.54
CA ASP A 6 17.91 18.80 -0.32
C ASP A 6 18.42 17.44 0.21
N GLU A 7 19.72 17.33 0.38
CA GLU A 7 20.38 16.10 0.84
C GLU A 7 19.89 15.66 2.24
N TYR A 8 19.62 16.61 3.13
CA TYR A 8 19.09 16.32 4.47
C TYR A 8 17.65 15.83 4.43
N ASP A 9 16.81 16.40 3.58
CA ASP A 9 15.43 15.97 3.38
C ASP A 9 15.38 14.55 2.84
N GLN A 10 16.23 14.20 1.87
CA GLN A 10 16.35 12.86 1.33
C GLN A 10 16.81 11.85 2.40
N LYS A 11 17.80 12.21 3.23
CA LYS A 11 18.25 11.36 4.34
C LYS A 11 17.14 11.13 5.37
N ILE A 12 16.39 12.19 5.73
CA ILE A 12 15.25 12.10 6.65
C ILE A 12 14.21 11.14 6.09
N LEU A 13 13.81 11.29 4.83
CA LEU A 13 12.84 10.41 4.19
C LEU A 13 13.30 8.96 4.15
N GLN A 14 14.56 8.72 3.83
CA GLN A 14 15.16 7.37 3.81
C GLN A 14 15.11 6.71 5.19
N GLN A 15 15.44 7.44 6.26
CA GLN A 15 15.40 6.91 7.61
C GLN A 15 13.97 6.64 8.08
N LEU A 16 13.04 7.55 7.79
CA LEU A 16 11.62 7.38 8.12
C LEU A 16 10.99 6.22 7.34
N GLN A 17 11.41 5.98 6.11
CA GLN A 17 10.95 4.84 5.31
C GLN A 17 11.44 3.50 5.91
N ALA A 18 12.64 3.47 6.46
CA ALA A 18 13.18 2.29 7.13
C ALA A 18 12.58 2.07 8.53
N ASN A 19 12.37 3.15 9.28
CA ASN A 19 11.79 3.12 10.62
C ASN A 19 11.00 4.39 10.92
N GLY A 20 9.68 4.35 10.68
CA GLY A 20 8.78 5.47 10.94
C GLY A 20 8.60 5.85 12.42
N ARG A 21 9.12 5.03 13.36
CA ARG A 21 9.04 5.29 14.81
C ARG A 21 10.19 6.13 15.36
N LEU A 22 11.20 6.47 14.54
CA LEU A 22 12.31 7.29 14.99
C LEU A 22 11.80 8.62 15.59
N SER A 23 12.28 8.92 16.80
CA SER A 23 12.10 10.23 17.41
C SER A 23 12.90 11.29 16.65
N ASN A 24 12.56 12.56 16.83
CA ASN A 24 13.32 13.64 16.20
C ASN A 24 14.75 13.73 16.70
N GLN A 25 15.02 13.27 17.93
CA GLN A 25 16.37 13.21 18.48
C GLN A 25 17.21 12.13 17.77
N GLU A 26 16.70 10.89 17.69
CA GLU A 26 17.38 9.78 17.01
C GLU A 26 17.62 10.11 15.53
N LEU A 27 16.60 10.67 14.88
CA LEU A 27 16.71 11.08 13.49
C LEU A 27 17.75 12.17 13.27
N ALA A 28 17.82 13.14 14.18
CA ALA A 28 18.80 14.23 14.13
C ALA A 28 20.25 13.70 14.30
N GLU A 29 20.47 12.77 15.20
CA GLU A 29 21.78 12.12 15.41
C GLU A 29 22.22 11.37 14.15
N ILE A 30 21.30 10.62 13.48
CA ILE A 30 21.61 9.87 12.26
C ILE A 30 21.92 10.81 11.09
N VAL A 31 21.16 11.89 10.95
CA VAL A 31 21.22 12.79 9.79
C VAL A 31 22.31 13.86 9.95
N GLY A 32 22.79 14.09 11.18
CA GLY A 32 23.82 15.10 11.48
C GLY A 32 23.23 16.53 11.59
N LEU A 33 22.03 16.66 12.15
CA LEU A 33 21.34 17.93 12.40
C LEU A 33 21.09 18.14 13.90
N SER A 34 20.70 19.37 14.29
CA SER A 34 20.09 19.56 15.60
C SER A 34 18.66 19.02 15.62
N THR A 35 18.19 18.59 16.81
CA THR A 35 16.84 18.05 16.99
C THR A 35 15.76 19.05 16.50
N SER A 36 15.94 20.33 16.74
CA SER A 36 15.01 21.37 16.29
C SER A 36 14.99 21.55 14.77
N GLN A 37 16.15 21.45 14.11
CA GLN A 37 16.23 21.49 12.64
C GLN A 37 15.58 20.27 12.03
N CYS A 38 15.84 19.08 12.58
CA CYS A 38 15.25 17.85 12.13
C CYS A 38 13.71 17.85 12.28
N SER A 39 13.22 18.25 13.45
CA SER A 39 11.78 18.38 13.70
C SER A 39 11.09 19.32 12.71
N ARG A 40 11.67 20.49 12.45
CA ARG A 40 11.11 21.46 11.48
C ARG A 40 11.07 20.88 10.07
N ARG A 41 12.13 20.18 9.64
CA ARG A 41 12.19 19.55 8.31
C ARG A 41 11.17 18.43 8.18
N ARG A 42 11.07 17.56 9.19
CA ARG A 42 10.08 16.47 9.22
C ARG A 42 8.66 17.01 9.08
N ILE A 43 8.29 18.02 9.85
CA ILE A 43 6.98 18.68 9.77
C ILE A 43 6.75 19.27 8.35
N ALA A 44 7.77 19.90 7.77
CA ALA A 44 7.66 20.46 6.43
C ALA A 44 7.43 19.38 5.38
N LEU A 45 8.13 18.24 5.47
CA LEU A 45 7.98 17.08 4.56
C LEU A 45 6.59 16.44 4.69
N GLU A 46 6.05 16.36 5.90
CA GLU A 46 4.68 15.89 6.17
C GLU A 46 3.64 16.86 5.57
N GLN A 47 3.80 18.16 5.78
CA GLN A 47 2.91 19.20 5.23
C GLN A 47 2.94 19.26 3.69
N GLN A 48 4.07 18.95 3.08
CA GLN A 48 4.22 18.87 1.63
C GLN A 48 3.71 17.54 1.04
N GLY A 49 3.23 16.61 1.89
CA GLY A 49 2.76 15.29 1.46
C GLY A 49 3.87 14.35 1.00
N MET A 50 5.15 14.67 1.28
CA MET A 50 6.27 13.76 1.01
C MET A 50 6.24 12.55 1.94
N VAL A 51 5.70 12.72 3.15
CA VAL A 51 5.33 11.65 4.06
C VAL A 51 3.81 11.63 4.15
N VAL A 52 3.18 10.58 3.60
CA VAL A 52 1.72 10.45 3.54
C VAL A 52 1.12 9.79 4.78
N GLY A 53 1.94 9.16 5.61
CA GLY A 53 1.48 8.51 6.84
C GLY A 53 2.52 7.58 7.45
N TYR A 54 2.20 7.12 8.66
CA TYR A 54 2.98 6.12 9.40
C TYR A 54 2.08 4.95 9.72
N PHE A 55 2.44 3.75 9.29
CA PHE A 55 1.61 2.55 9.42
C PHE A 55 2.35 1.48 10.19
N ALA A 56 1.63 0.81 11.10
CA ALA A 56 2.15 -0.38 11.75
C ALA A 56 2.01 -1.59 10.84
N GLN A 57 3.06 -2.37 10.70
CA GLN A 57 2.99 -3.70 10.12
C GLN A 57 2.62 -4.69 11.23
N LEU A 58 1.54 -5.43 11.01
CA LEU A 58 1.07 -6.42 11.97
C LEU A 58 1.58 -7.81 11.62
N HIS A 59 1.80 -8.63 12.63
CA HIS A 59 2.02 -10.06 12.41
C HIS A 59 0.74 -10.68 11.82
N PRO A 60 0.82 -11.63 10.87
CA PRO A 60 -0.35 -12.22 10.23
C PRO A 60 -1.40 -12.77 11.20
N SER A 61 -0.96 -13.34 12.32
CA SER A 61 -1.88 -13.84 13.37
C SER A 61 -2.68 -12.76 14.10
N ALA A 62 -2.25 -11.49 14.02
CA ALA A 62 -2.95 -10.34 14.60
C ALA A 62 -3.86 -9.63 13.58
N GLU A 63 -3.87 -10.08 12.35
CA GLU A 63 -4.69 -9.49 11.29
C GLU A 63 -6.13 -9.97 11.38
N ARG A 64 -7.05 -9.00 11.28
CA ARG A 64 -8.50 -9.28 11.22
C ARG A 64 -8.90 -9.97 9.92
N TYR A 65 -8.13 -9.76 8.85
CA TYR A 65 -8.41 -10.25 7.49
C TYR A 65 -7.23 -11.09 7.01
N PRO A 66 -7.18 -12.37 7.38
CA PRO A 66 -6.01 -13.23 7.15
C PRO A 66 -5.87 -13.67 5.68
N VAL A 67 -6.95 -13.63 4.90
CA VAL A 67 -6.91 -14.06 3.49
C VAL A 67 -6.54 -12.88 2.62
N MET A 68 -5.37 -12.96 1.99
CA MET A 68 -4.91 -12.00 1.00
C MET A 68 -5.09 -12.54 -0.41
N GLY A 69 -5.52 -11.68 -1.31
CA GLY A 69 -5.60 -12.00 -2.73
C GLY A 69 -5.07 -10.87 -3.61
N VAL A 70 -4.76 -11.24 -4.83
CA VAL A 70 -4.43 -10.32 -5.92
C VAL A 70 -5.51 -10.49 -6.99
N ILE A 71 -6.18 -9.39 -7.34
CA ILE A 71 -7.17 -9.36 -8.42
C ILE A 71 -6.60 -8.51 -9.54
N GLU A 72 -6.43 -9.10 -10.70
CA GLU A 72 -6.00 -8.41 -11.91
C GLU A 72 -7.21 -8.17 -12.81
N ILE A 73 -7.35 -6.96 -13.30
CA ILE A 73 -8.53 -6.52 -14.06
C ILE A 73 -8.10 -6.03 -15.44
N LYS A 74 -8.82 -6.50 -16.47
CA LYS A 74 -8.77 -5.98 -17.84
C LYS A 74 -10.04 -5.22 -18.15
N LEU A 75 -9.93 -3.95 -18.54
CA LEU A 75 -11.06 -3.16 -19.01
C LEU A 75 -11.24 -3.33 -20.52
N LEU A 76 -12.48 -3.49 -20.99
CA LEU A 76 -12.79 -3.55 -22.41
C LEU A 76 -12.69 -2.17 -23.09
N GLN A 77 -12.93 -1.11 -22.34
CA GLN A 77 -12.95 0.26 -22.86
C GLN A 77 -12.40 1.22 -21.81
N TYR A 78 -11.58 2.18 -22.29
CA TYR A 78 -11.04 3.28 -21.47
C TYR A 78 -11.90 4.53 -21.67
N ARG A 79 -13.04 4.61 -20.99
CA ARG A 79 -13.87 5.81 -20.93
C ARG A 79 -13.74 6.45 -19.55
N THR A 80 -13.77 7.77 -19.50
CA THR A 80 -13.65 8.53 -18.24
C THR A 80 -14.69 8.10 -17.22
N GLU A 81 -15.93 7.94 -17.64
CA GLU A 81 -17.06 7.53 -16.76
C GLU A 81 -16.86 6.13 -16.15
N ILE A 82 -16.23 5.22 -16.90
CA ILE A 82 -15.90 3.86 -16.45
C ILE A 82 -14.81 3.94 -15.38
N LEU A 83 -13.77 4.73 -15.66
CA LEU A 83 -12.65 4.90 -14.73
C LEU A 83 -13.12 5.58 -13.43
N GLU A 84 -13.95 6.61 -13.51
CA GLU A 84 -14.52 7.29 -12.34
C GLU A 84 -15.33 6.33 -11.45
N LYS A 85 -16.19 5.50 -12.04
CA LYS A 85 -16.95 4.48 -11.30
C LYS A 85 -16.04 3.45 -10.65
N PHE A 86 -14.99 3.00 -11.35
CA PHE A 86 -14.03 2.07 -10.81
C PHE A 86 -13.29 2.68 -9.63
N LEU A 87 -12.78 3.90 -9.76
CA LEU A 87 -12.06 4.60 -8.70
C LEU A 87 -12.95 4.88 -7.49
N ALA A 88 -14.20 5.28 -7.71
CA ALA A 88 -15.16 5.48 -6.63
C ALA A 88 -15.46 4.17 -5.87
N PHE A 89 -15.57 3.05 -6.57
CA PHE A 89 -15.72 1.75 -5.93
C PHE A 89 -14.48 1.38 -5.09
N VAL A 90 -13.28 1.56 -5.65
CA VAL A 90 -12.02 1.28 -4.97
C VAL A 90 -11.89 2.11 -3.69
N GLU A 91 -12.26 3.38 -3.72
CA GLU A 91 -12.20 4.28 -2.57
C GLU A 91 -13.12 3.83 -1.42
N GLN A 92 -14.31 3.32 -1.77
CA GLN A 92 -15.32 2.90 -0.78
C GLN A 92 -15.09 1.49 -0.25
N GLU A 93 -14.34 0.66 -0.98
CA GLU A 93 -14.17 -0.75 -0.66
C GLU A 93 -12.98 -1.00 0.26
N SER A 94 -13.26 -1.11 1.55
CA SER A 94 -12.22 -1.26 2.59
C SER A 94 -11.40 -2.56 2.50
N MET A 95 -11.88 -3.56 1.77
CA MET A 95 -11.14 -4.81 1.52
C MET A 95 -10.05 -4.63 0.48
N ILE A 96 -10.13 -3.61 -0.38
CA ILE A 96 -9.07 -3.25 -1.32
C ILE A 96 -8.05 -2.40 -0.58
N ARG A 97 -6.82 -2.90 -0.49
CA ARG A 97 -5.72 -2.26 0.24
C ARG A 97 -4.85 -1.39 -0.64
N GLU A 98 -4.59 -1.87 -1.83
CA GLU A 98 -3.70 -1.22 -2.79
C GLU A 98 -4.25 -1.43 -4.21
N VAL A 99 -4.08 -0.43 -5.06
CA VAL A 99 -4.42 -0.53 -6.47
C VAL A 99 -3.28 0.05 -7.30
N TYR A 100 -2.87 -0.71 -8.29
CA TYR A 100 -1.83 -0.33 -9.21
C TYR A 100 -2.36 -0.37 -10.64
N LYS A 101 -2.06 0.67 -11.43
CA LYS A 101 -2.19 0.59 -12.88
C LYS A 101 -0.95 -0.09 -13.43
N ILE A 102 -1.14 -1.15 -14.18
CA ILE A 102 -0.03 -2.00 -14.68
C ILE A 102 -0.01 -2.04 -16.21
N THR A 103 1.10 -2.48 -16.76
CA THR A 103 1.26 -2.79 -18.19
C THR A 103 1.19 -4.31 -18.38
N GLY A 104 0.86 -4.77 -19.59
CA GLY A 104 0.79 -6.19 -19.92
C GLY A 104 -0.63 -6.68 -20.23
N SER A 105 -0.95 -7.88 -19.82
CA SER A 105 -2.24 -8.52 -20.14
C SER A 105 -3.43 -7.90 -19.40
N TYR A 106 -3.19 -7.29 -18.25
CA TYR A 106 -4.18 -6.63 -17.41
C TYR A 106 -3.84 -5.15 -17.26
N ASP A 107 -4.82 -4.34 -16.86
CA ASP A 107 -4.71 -2.89 -16.73
C ASP A 107 -4.55 -2.43 -15.29
N TYR A 108 -5.13 -3.17 -14.36
CA TYR A 108 -5.07 -2.88 -12.92
C TYR A 108 -4.80 -4.15 -12.13
N MET A 109 -4.03 -3.99 -11.06
CA MET A 109 -3.80 -5.00 -10.04
C MET A 109 -4.28 -4.45 -8.69
N LEU A 110 -5.13 -5.20 -8.02
CA LEU A 110 -5.67 -4.90 -6.69
C LEU A 110 -5.09 -5.89 -5.68
N LYS A 111 -4.52 -5.39 -4.62
CA LYS A 111 -4.19 -6.18 -3.43
C LYS A 111 -5.38 -6.09 -2.48
N VAL A 112 -5.95 -7.22 -2.11
CA VAL A 112 -7.16 -7.30 -1.29
C VAL A 112 -6.94 -8.16 -0.07
N THR A 113 -7.62 -7.83 1.04
CA THR A 113 -7.60 -8.63 2.26
C THR A 113 -9.03 -8.86 2.76
N VAL A 114 -9.36 -10.10 3.05
CA VAL A 114 -10.70 -10.54 3.45
C VAL A 114 -10.64 -11.52 4.61
N SER A 115 -11.75 -11.72 5.32
CA SER A 115 -11.82 -12.67 6.44
C SER A 115 -11.75 -14.13 5.97
N ASP A 116 -12.33 -14.43 4.81
CA ASP A 116 -12.48 -15.77 4.27
C ASP A 116 -12.75 -15.75 2.75
N LEU A 117 -12.81 -16.93 2.14
CA LEU A 117 -13.06 -17.08 0.70
C LEU A 117 -14.49 -16.68 0.29
N ASN A 118 -15.47 -16.71 1.19
CA ASN A 118 -16.82 -16.23 0.88
C ASN A 118 -16.81 -14.71 0.69
N GLN A 119 -16.10 -13.99 1.56
CA GLN A 119 -15.90 -12.54 1.40
C GLN A 119 -15.15 -12.21 0.11
N MET A 120 -14.15 -13.01 -0.27
CA MET A 120 -13.47 -12.86 -1.56
C MET A 120 -14.45 -13.01 -2.72
N SER A 121 -15.28 -14.05 -2.71
CA SER A 121 -16.30 -14.28 -3.73
C SER A 121 -17.33 -13.12 -3.81
N GLN A 122 -17.75 -12.58 -2.66
CA GLN A 122 -18.64 -11.43 -2.62
C GLN A 122 -17.98 -10.17 -3.21
N LEU A 123 -16.71 -9.92 -2.92
CA LEU A 123 -15.95 -8.80 -3.50
C LEU A 123 -15.87 -8.93 -5.03
N ILE A 124 -15.53 -10.12 -5.53
CA ILE A 124 -15.47 -10.41 -6.96
C ILE A 124 -16.83 -10.16 -7.63
N ASN A 125 -17.92 -10.64 -7.01
CA ASN A 125 -19.27 -10.44 -7.53
C ASN A 125 -19.66 -8.95 -7.56
N ARG A 126 -19.27 -8.16 -6.55
CA ARG A 126 -19.49 -6.71 -6.56
C ARG A 126 -18.70 -6.02 -7.67
N LEU A 127 -17.42 -6.38 -7.84
CA LEU A 127 -16.61 -5.88 -8.96
C LEU A 127 -17.25 -6.20 -10.31
N ALA A 128 -17.68 -7.43 -10.51
CA ALA A 128 -18.35 -7.87 -11.75
C ALA A 128 -19.68 -7.13 -11.99
N SER A 129 -20.42 -6.80 -10.92
CA SER A 129 -21.72 -6.13 -11.01
C SER A 129 -21.65 -4.62 -11.27
N LEU A 130 -20.46 -4.00 -11.21
CA LEU A 130 -20.29 -2.57 -11.47
C LEU A 130 -20.67 -2.14 -12.89
N ASN A 131 -20.81 -3.09 -13.80
CA ASN A 131 -21.14 -2.85 -15.22
C ASN A 131 -20.22 -1.79 -15.87
N ILE A 132 -18.94 -1.80 -15.50
CA ILE A 132 -17.91 -0.87 -15.99
C ILE A 132 -17.11 -1.45 -17.14
N GLY A 133 -17.65 -2.45 -17.84
CA GLY A 133 -16.95 -3.06 -18.97
C GLY A 133 -15.67 -3.79 -18.57
N ILE A 134 -15.68 -4.52 -17.45
CA ILE A 134 -14.60 -5.48 -17.13
C ILE A 134 -14.68 -6.61 -18.15
N GLY A 135 -13.65 -6.76 -18.96
CA GLY A 135 -13.55 -7.79 -19.97
C GLY A 135 -13.10 -9.13 -19.40
N ASN A 136 -12.19 -9.05 -18.49
CA ASN A 136 -11.65 -10.23 -17.80
C ASN A 136 -11.07 -9.81 -16.46
N PHE A 137 -11.07 -10.72 -15.51
CA PHE A 137 -10.28 -10.61 -14.29
C PHE A 137 -9.71 -11.97 -13.89
N ASN A 138 -8.55 -11.94 -13.28
CA ASN A 138 -7.89 -13.09 -12.69
C ASN A 138 -7.77 -12.85 -11.18
N THR A 139 -8.05 -13.86 -10.38
CA THR A 139 -7.92 -13.78 -8.93
C THR A 139 -6.98 -14.86 -8.43
N SER A 140 -5.93 -14.44 -7.76
CA SER A 140 -4.97 -15.33 -7.12
C SER A 140 -5.05 -15.15 -5.61
N ILE A 141 -5.11 -16.25 -4.87
CA ILE A 141 -5.02 -16.24 -3.41
C ILE A 141 -3.54 -16.35 -3.04
N VAL A 142 -3.10 -15.45 -2.17
CA VAL A 142 -1.74 -15.49 -1.61
C VAL A 142 -1.68 -16.58 -0.55
N LEU A 143 -0.91 -17.62 -0.81
CA LEU A 143 -0.75 -18.75 0.11
C LEU A 143 0.18 -18.37 1.27
N GLU A 144 1.23 -17.62 0.97
CA GLU A 144 2.24 -17.22 1.95
C GLU A 144 2.82 -15.85 1.59
N ARG A 145 3.05 -15.02 2.59
CA ARG A 145 3.76 -13.74 2.47
C ARG A 145 5.22 -13.96 2.90
N ILE A 146 6.12 -14.07 1.93
CA ILE A 146 7.54 -14.32 2.20
C ILE A 146 8.25 -13.03 2.61
N LYS A 147 7.94 -11.92 1.95
CA LYS A 147 8.53 -10.60 2.23
C LYS A 147 7.50 -9.50 2.03
N GLU A 148 7.39 -8.60 2.97
CA GLU A 148 6.51 -7.42 2.90
C GLU A 148 7.22 -6.21 3.52
N ASN A 149 7.10 -5.02 2.89
CA ASN A 149 7.71 -3.77 3.37
C ASN A 149 9.20 -3.92 3.78
N HIS A 150 9.97 -4.59 2.93
CA HIS A 150 11.40 -4.89 3.12
C HIS A 150 11.73 -5.86 4.27
N GLN A 151 10.74 -6.36 5.00
CA GLN A 151 10.92 -7.32 6.07
C GLN A 151 10.53 -8.72 5.61
N MET A 152 11.30 -9.73 6.01
CA MET A 152 10.92 -11.14 5.81
C MET A 152 9.78 -11.46 6.77
N MET A 153 8.69 -12.00 6.21
CA MET A 153 7.53 -12.45 6.95
C MET A 153 7.69 -13.94 7.16
N ASN A 154 7.87 -14.33 8.41
CA ASN A 154 8.01 -15.74 8.82
C ASN A 154 9.04 -16.57 8.06
N VAL A 155 10.23 -16.60 8.59
CA VAL A 155 10.92 -17.86 8.67
C VAL A 155 10.51 -18.41 10.03
N ASP A 156 9.42 -19.18 10.11
CA ASP A 156 9.15 -19.97 11.28
C ASP A 156 10.39 -20.79 11.60
N ASN A 157 11.02 -20.49 12.72
CA ASN A 157 11.96 -21.37 13.37
C ASN A 157 11.19 -22.64 13.82
N GLN A 158 10.72 -23.46 12.89
CA GLN A 158 10.33 -24.83 13.11
C GLN A 158 11.55 -25.72 12.94
N HIS A 159 12.55 -25.49 13.76
CA HIS A 159 13.60 -26.45 14.05
C HIS A 159 13.93 -26.36 15.54
N GLU A 160 13.06 -26.93 16.36
CA GLU A 160 13.39 -27.61 17.62
C GLU A 160 12.54 -28.89 17.74
#